data_ec89b853afd85f760561c11bfdebc3d5
#
_entry.id   ec89b853afd85f760561c11bfdebc3d5
#
_cell.length_a   1.000
_cell.length_b   1.000
_cell.length_c   1.000
_cell.angle_alpha   90.00
_cell.angle_beta   90.00
_cell.angle_gamma   90.00
#
_symmetry.space_group_name_H-M   'P 1'
#
loop_
_entity.id
_entity.type
_entity.pdbx_description
1 polymer ?
#
loop_
_entity_poly.entity_id
_entity_poly.type
_entity_poly.pdbx_seq_one_letter_code
_entity_poly.pdbx_strand_id
1 'polypeptide(L)'
;MGPHIETREEAEALVNACLFSPQGNRSWGGGRGTHYNDTESIDNAADDKTTYMQQANKEMLVMAQIESVESLKNLSEILKVEGLDALAYGPNDLAQSMGFVGQPNHNKVQEAMANATKQIHAAGKKIVFDFMDGIQVADLFLDAAKAFAQEVRKS
;
A
#
# COMPACT_ATOMS: atom_id res chain seq x y z
N MET A 1 -2.38 -0.49 -3.26
CA MET A 1 -2.26 -0.78 -1.82
C MET A 1 -3.60 -1.24 -1.29
N GLY A 2 -3.66 -2.36 -0.57
CA GLY A 2 -4.86 -2.90 0.08
C GLY A 2 -4.85 -2.54 1.56
N PRO A 3 -5.88 -1.82 2.07
CA PRO A 3 -6.02 -1.54 3.51
C PRO A 3 -6.50 -2.77 4.28
N HIS A 4 -6.34 -2.76 5.59
CA HIS A 4 -6.86 -3.76 6.52
C HIS A 4 -6.52 -5.22 6.15
N ILE A 5 -5.29 -5.49 5.75
CA ILE A 5 -4.84 -6.85 5.49
C ILE A 5 -4.44 -7.49 6.81
N GLU A 6 -5.24 -8.44 7.27
CA GLU A 6 -5.11 -9.07 8.59
C GLU A 6 -4.70 -10.54 8.52
N THR A 7 -4.94 -11.19 7.37
CA THR A 7 -4.65 -12.61 7.19
C THR A 7 -3.84 -12.87 5.92
N ARG A 8 -3.27 -14.07 5.84
CA ARG A 8 -2.59 -14.56 4.65
C ARG A 8 -3.54 -14.61 3.45
N GLU A 9 -4.76 -15.10 3.67
CA GLU A 9 -5.78 -15.27 2.64
C GLU A 9 -6.19 -13.92 2.05
N GLU A 10 -6.29 -12.88 2.86
CA GLU A 10 -6.55 -11.51 2.39
C GLU A 10 -5.39 -10.95 1.58
N ALA A 11 -4.15 -11.20 1.99
CA ALA A 11 -2.97 -10.82 1.24
C ALA A 11 -2.89 -11.56 -0.11
N GLU A 12 -3.20 -12.86 -0.14
CA GLU A 12 -3.31 -13.65 -1.38
C GLU A 12 -4.42 -13.11 -2.29
N ALA A 13 -5.58 -12.76 -1.72
CA ALA A 13 -6.68 -12.15 -2.48
C ALA A 13 -6.29 -10.78 -3.06
N LEU A 14 -5.54 -9.97 -2.32
CA LEU A 14 -5.01 -8.69 -2.79
C LEU A 14 -4.08 -8.89 -3.99
N VAL A 15 -3.11 -9.78 -3.88
CA VAL A 15 -2.17 -10.10 -4.97
C VAL A 15 -2.94 -10.58 -6.20
N ASN A 16 -3.87 -11.52 -5.99
CA ASN A 16 -4.71 -12.10 -7.03
C ASN A 16 -5.54 -11.05 -7.78
N ALA A 17 -6.04 -10.03 -7.08
CA ALA A 17 -6.80 -8.93 -7.68
C ALA A 17 -5.91 -7.92 -8.43
N CYS A 18 -4.63 -7.81 -8.09
CA CYS A 18 -3.72 -6.84 -8.67
C CYS A 18 -3.02 -7.35 -9.94
N LEU A 19 -2.75 -8.64 -10.04
CA LEU A 19 -1.97 -9.23 -11.13
C LEU A 19 -2.86 -9.91 -12.16
N PHE A 20 -2.46 -9.81 -13.43
CA PHE A 20 -3.07 -10.58 -14.51
C PHE A 20 -2.65 -12.06 -14.46
N SER A 21 -3.44 -12.91 -15.10
CA SER A 21 -3.11 -14.34 -15.28
C SER A 21 -1.72 -14.52 -15.94
N PRO A 22 -0.92 -15.54 -15.52
CA PRO A 22 -1.27 -16.60 -14.57
C PRO A 22 -1.01 -16.27 -13.09
N GLN A 23 -0.39 -15.13 -12.76
CA GLN A 23 -0.04 -14.76 -11.39
C GLN A 23 -1.23 -14.31 -10.55
N GLY A 24 -2.32 -13.89 -11.19
CA GLY A 24 -3.53 -13.43 -10.54
C GLY A 24 -4.74 -13.49 -11.49
N ASN A 25 -5.84 -12.85 -11.07
CA ASN A 25 -7.10 -12.81 -11.78
C ASN A 25 -7.59 -11.37 -12.05
N ARG A 26 -6.66 -10.41 -12.12
CA ARG A 26 -7.01 -9.04 -12.49
C ARG A 26 -7.79 -9.03 -13.79
N SER A 27 -8.95 -8.34 -13.78
CA SER A 27 -9.77 -8.18 -14.97
C SER A 27 -9.10 -7.29 -16.01
N TRP A 28 -9.23 -7.63 -17.28
CA TRP A 28 -8.80 -6.77 -18.39
C TRP A 28 -9.62 -5.46 -18.41
N GLY A 29 -10.91 -5.51 -18.22
CA GLY A 29 -11.84 -4.44 -17.88
C GLY A 29 -12.01 -3.26 -18.85
N GLY A 30 -11.12 -3.03 -19.80
CA GLY A 30 -11.22 -1.93 -20.77
C GLY A 30 -11.18 -0.50 -20.16
N GLY A 31 -10.67 -0.35 -18.95
CA GLY A 31 -10.55 0.93 -18.27
C GLY A 31 -9.17 1.58 -18.42
N ARG A 32 -8.87 2.57 -17.57
CA ARG A 32 -7.59 3.31 -17.59
C ARG A 32 -6.37 2.37 -17.55
N GLY A 33 -6.41 1.31 -16.74
CA GLY A 33 -5.31 0.36 -16.59
C GLY A 33 -5.09 -0.56 -17.80
N THR A 34 -5.87 -0.41 -18.85
CA THR A 34 -5.75 -1.10 -20.15
C THR A 34 -5.92 -0.11 -21.30
N HIS A 35 -5.57 1.17 -21.05
CA HIS A 35 -5.65 2.26 -22.02
C HIS A 35 -7.02 2.32 -22.75
N TYR A 36 -8.11 1.99 -22.05
CA TYR A 36 -9.48 1.96 -22.61
C TYR A 36 -9.63 1.06 -23.84
N ASN A 37 -8.79 0.01 -23.96
CA ASN A 37 -8.66 -0.87 -25.13
C ASN A 37 -8.13 -0.16 -26.40
N ASP A 38 -7.55 1.02 -26.25
CA ASP A 38 -6.86 1.68 -27.36
C ASP A 38 -5.49 1.04 -27.58
N THR A 39 -5.43 0.17 -28.58
CA THR A 39 -4.21 -0.58 -28.90
C THR A 39 -3.12 0.29 -29.54
N GLU A 40 -3.49 1.45 -30.12
CA GLU A 40 -2.53 2.37 -30.72
C GLU A 40 -1.75 3.16 -29.64
N SER A 41 -2.35 3.35 -28.47
CA SER A 41 -1.72 4.03 -27.33
C SER A 41 -0.86 3.12 -26.46
N ILE A 42 -0.88 1.82 -26.70
CA ILE A 42 -0.07 0.81 -26.00
C ILE A 42 1.21 0.59 -26.83
N ASP A 43 2.26 1.33 -26.52
CA ASP A 43 3.56 1.26 -27.22
C ASP A 43 4.02 -0.19 -27.45
N ASN A 44 4.16 -0.58 -28.73
CA ASN A 44 4.71 -1.85 -29.21
C ASN A 44 4.13 -3.16 -28.63
N ALA A 45 3.25 -3.10 -27.65
CA ALA A 45 2.50 -4.25 -27.12
C ALA A 45 1.11 -4.38 -27.77
N ALA A 46 0.84 -3.53 -28.76
CA ALA A 46 -0.47 -3.39 -29.41
C ALA A 46 -0.97 -4.70 -30.06
N ASP A 47 -0.05 -5.50 -30.56
CA ASP A 47 -0.40 -6.74 -31.25
C ASP A 47 -0.58 -7.95 -30.31
N ASP A 48 -0.17 -7.83 -29.02
CA ASP A 48 -0.25 -8.94 -28.08
C ASP A 48 -0.60 -8.49 -26.65
N LYS A 49 -1.88 -8.67 -26.29
CA LYS A 49 -2.38 -8.44 -24.92
C LYS A 49 -1.62 -9.24 -23.88
N THR A 50 -1.07 -10.40 -24.25
CA THR A 50 -0.29 -11.25 -23.35
C THR A 50 1.00 -10.57 -22.95
N THR A 51 1.71 -9.96 -23.91
CA THR A 51 2.93 -9.19 -23.64
C THR A 51 2.64 -8.00 -22.72
N TYR A 52 1.57 -7.25 -22.98
CA TYR A 52 1.14 -6.17 -22.11
C TYR A 52 0.86 -6.64 -20.67
N MET A 53 0.08 -7.71 -20.50
CA MET A 53 -0.25 -8.27 -19.19
C MET A 53 1.01 -8.71 -18.42
N GLN A 54 1.95 -9.36 -19.11
CA GLN A 54 3.22 -9.77 -18.51
C GLN A 54 4.06 -8.58 -18.05
N GLN A 55 4.14 -7.54 -18.89
CA GLN A 55 4.87 -6.32 -18.53
C GLN A 55 4.17 -5.58 -17.38
N ALA A 56 2.85 -5.43 -17.43
CA ALA A 56 2.08 -4.82 -16.37
C ALA A 56 2.23 -5.55 -15.02
N ASN A 57 2.31 -6.88 -15.04
CA ASN A 57 2.58 -7.65 -13.81
C ASN A 57 3.99 -7.39 -13.26
N LYS A 58 5.00 -7.23 -14.13
CA LYS A 58 6.38 -6.92 -13.69
C LYS A 58 6.52 -5.51 -13.08
N GLU A 59 5.69 -4.58 -13.55
CA GLU A 59 5.70 -3.19 -13.08
C GLU A 59 4.74 -2.95 -11.91
N MET A 60 3.88 -3.92 -11.59
CA MET A 60 2.92 -3.80 -10.50
C MET A 60 3.63 -3.86 -9.15
N LEU A 61 3.39 -2.84 -8.32
CA LEU A 61 3.79 -2.80 -6.93
C LEU A 61 2.58 -3.11 -6.04
N VAL A 62 2.55 -4.32 -5.48
CA VAL A 62 1.49 -4.75 -4.58
C VAL A 62 1.88 -4.50 -3.13
N MET A 63 1.09 -3.69 -2.44
CA MET A 63 1.35 -3.31 -1.05
C MET A 63 0.16 -3.64 -0.15
N ALA A 64 0.44 -4.21 1.04
CA ALA A 64 -0.54 -4.43 2.10
C ALA A 64 -0.38 -3.40 3.22
N GLN A 65 -1.49 -2.91 3.75
CA GLN A 65 -1.48 -2.01 4.90
C GLN A 65 -1.72 -2.79 6.20
N ILE A 66 -0.76 -2.68 7.12
CA ILE A 66 -0.74 -3.31 8.44
C ILE A 66 -1.19 -2.26 9.45
N GLU A 67 -2.40 -2.43 9.99
CA GLU A 67 -3.03 -1.37 10.77
C GLU A 67 -3.95 -1.90 11.89
N SER A 68 -3.77 -3.18 12.26
CA SER A 68 -4.47 -3.78 13.40
C SER A 68 -3.56 -4.69 14.23
N VAL A 69 -3.98 -5.00 15.45
CA VAL A 69 -3.31 -5.98 16.30
C VAL A 69 -3.34 -7.36 15.63
N GLU A 70 -4.40 -7.67 14.90
CA GLU A 70 -4.55 -8.96 14.20
C GLU A 70 -3.57 -9.07 13.05
N SER A 71 -3.38 -8.01 12.26
CA SER A 71 -2.36 -8.00 11.20
C SER A 71 -0.94 -8.19 11.75
N LEU A 72 -0.63 -7.62 12.93
CA LEU A 72 0.67 -7.82 13.58
C LEU A 72 0.87 -9.26 14.05
N LYS A 73 -0.18 -9.91 14.57
CA LYS A 73 -0.11 -11.34 15.00
C LYS A 73 0.14 -12.27 13.82
N ASN A 74 -0.52 -12.00 12.71
CA ASN A 74 -0.47 -12.82 11.50
C ASN A 74 0.65 -12.39 10.53
N LEU A 75 1.47 -11.40 10.90
CA LEU A 75 2.47 -10.81 10.02
C LEU A 75 3.40 -11.85 9.38
N SER A 76 3.84 -12.85 10.15
CA SER A 76 4.71 -13.92 9.64
C SER A 76 4.07 -14.74 8.52
N GLU A 77 2.76 -14.92 8.53
CA GLU A 77 2.03 -15.63 7.47
C GLU A 77 1.76 -14.72 6.27
N ILE A 78 1.41 -13.46 6.50
CA ILE A 78 1.25 -12.43 5.47
C ILE A 78 2.56 -12.28 4.66
N LEU A 79 3.70 -12.27 5.35
CA LEU A 79 5.01 -12.11 4.72
C LEU A 79 5.43 -13.28 3.79
N LYS A 80 4.79 -14.44 3.91
CA LYS A 80 5.04 -15.60 3.03
C LYS A 80 4.34 -15.49 1.68
N VAL A 81 3.42 -14.53 1.51
CA VAL A 81 2.65 -14.40 0.27
C VAL A 81 3.55 -13.93 -0.86
N GLU A 82 3.63 -14.74 -1.92
CA GLU A 82 4.31 -14.38 -3.15
C GLU A 82 3.55 -13.28 -3.91
N GLY A 83 4.27 -12.37 -4.57
CA GLY A 83 3.66 -11.25 -5.27
C GLY A 83 3.24 -10.08 -4.38
N LEU A 84 3.36 -10.20 -3.05
CA LEU A 84 3.31 -9.06 -2.14
C LEU A 84 4.71 -8.44 -2.05
N ASP A 85 4.87 -7.20 -2.51
CA ASP A 85 6.18 -6.56 -2.66
C ASP A 85 6.57 -5.78 -1.41
N ALA A 86 5.63 -5.05 -0.84
CA ALA A 86 5.90 -4.17 0.28
C ALA A 86 4.71 -4.06 1.24
N LEU A 87 4.99 -3.51 2.42
CA LEU A 87 4.00 -3.23 3.43
C LEU A 87 3.99 -1.73 3.77
N ALA A 88 2.86 -1.25 4.27
CA ALA A 88 2.69 0.09 4.80
C ALA A 88 2.03 0.02 6.18
N TYR A 89 2.19 1.05 6.99
CA TYR A 89 1.45 1.17 8.23
C TYR A 89 0.27 2.13 8.09
N GLY A 90 -0.84 1.81 8.78
CA GLY A 90 -1.90 2.75 9.12
C GLY A 90 -1.80 3.13 10.62
N PRO A 91 -0.92 4.09 11.00
CA PRO A 91 -0.59 4.30 12.41
C PRO A 91 -1.77 4.76 13.26
N ASN A 92 -2.77 5.45 12.68
CA ASN A 92 -3.98 5.85 13.38
C ASN A 92 -4.87 4.65 13.71
N ASP A 93 -5.11 3.77 12.72
CA ASP A 93 -5.95 2.58 12.89
C ASP A 93 -5.23 1.55 13.76
N LEU A 94 -3.92 1.40 13.61
CA LEU A 94 -3.12 0.55 14.48
C LEU A 94 -3.19 1.03 15.94
N ALA A 95 -3.05 2.33 16.20
CA ALA A 95 -3.19 2.90 17.53
C ALA A 95 -4.58 2.63 18.11
N GLN A 96 -5.63 2.82 17.32
CA GLN A 96 -7.00 2.51 17.70
C GLN A 96 -7.16 1.02 18.07
N SER A 97 -6.68 0.12 17.21
CA SER A 97 -6.72 -1.32 17.42
C SER A 97 -5.95 -1.76 18.68
N MET A 98 -4.87 -1.07 19.03
CA MET A 98 -4.09 -1.30 20.25
C MET A 98 -4.70 -0.65 21.50
N GLY A 99 -5.83 0.07 21.40
CA GLY A 99 -6.48 0.78 22.51
C GLY A 99 -5.91 2.17 22.81
N PHE A 100 -5.06 2.72 21.93
CA PHE A 100 -4.47 4.06 22.04
C PHE A 100 -5.13 5.03 21.06
N VAL A 101 -6.45 5.16 21.14
CA VAL A 101 -7.27 5.95 20.20
C VAL A 101 -6.74 7.40 20.09
N GLY A 102 -6.47 7.85 18.85
CA GLY A 102 -5.96 9.19 18.54
C GLY A 102 -4.50 9.44 18.94
N GLN A 103 -3.75 8.38 19.29
CA GLN A 103 -2.37 8.47 19.75
C GLN A 103 -1.41 7.63 18.87
N PRO A 104 -1.29 7.92 17.56
CA PRO A 104 -0.44 7.12 16.67
C PRO A 104 1.04 7.17 17.07
N ASN A 105 1.46 8.24 17.77
CA ASN A 105 2.83 8.41 18.26
C ASN A 105 3.06 7.82 19.68
N HIS A 106 2.08 7.08 20.23
CA HIS A 106 2.27 6.43 21.54
C HIS A 106 3.44 5.41 21.46
N ASN A 107 4.29 5.37 22.49
CA ASN A 107 5.52 4.56 22.49
C ASN A 107 5.27 3.10 22.12
N LYS A 108 4.21 2.48 22.64
CA LYS A 108 3.87 1.08 22.33
C LYS A 108 3.49 0.85 20.86
N VAL A 109 2.86 1.85 20.23
CA VAL A 109 2.51 1.79 18.80
C VAL A 109 3.77 1.89 17.97
N GLN A 110 4.65 2.83 18.30
CA GLN A 110 5.94 3.00 17.61
C GLN A 110 6.85 1.77 17.78
N GLU A 111 6.88 1.19 18.97
CA GLU A 111 7.62 -0.05 19.24
C GLU A 111 7.07 -1.24 18.45
N ALA A 112 5.76 -1.38 18.36
CA ALA A 112 5.11 -2.42 17.58
C ALA A 112 5.46 -2.30 16.08
N MET A 113 5.38 -1.08 15.51
CA MET A 113 5.79 -0.80 14.14
C MET A 113 7.28 -1.09 13.90
N ALA A 114 8.16 -0.66 14.82
CA ALA A 114 9.59 -0.93 14.71
C ALA A 114 9.92 -2.44 14.74
N ASN A 115 9.21 -3.20 15.56
CA ASN A 115 9.36 -4.66 15.62
C ASN A 115 8.82 -5.35 14.35
N ALA A 116 7.70 -4.88 13.83
CA ALA A 116 7.16 -5.36 12.56
C ALA A 116 8.10 -5.05 11.39
N THR A 117 8.69 -3.85 11.34
CA THR A 117 9.68 -3.48 10.31
C THR A 117 10.87 -4.44 10.27
N LYS A 118 11.38 -4.85 11.45
CA LYS A 118 12.47 -5.85 11.51
C LYS A 118 12.06 -7.19 10.90
N GLN A 119 10.83 -7.65 11.15
CA GLN A 119 10.32 -8.90 10.57
C GLN A 119 10.13 -8.78 9.06
N ILE A 120 9.61 -7.64 8.58
CA ILE A 120 9.42 -7.35 7.15
C ILE A 120 10.77 -7.42 6.42
N HIS A 121 11.77 -6.72 6.93
CA HIS A 121 13.12 -6.73 6.36
C HIS A 121 13.78 -8.12 6.42
N ALA A 122 13.59 -8.85 7.52
CA ALA A 122 14.13 -10.22 7.67
C ALA A 122 13.48 -11.19 6.65
N ALA A 123 12.24 -10.94 6.24
CA ALA A 123 11.56 -11.69 5.19
C ALA A 123 11.94 -11.24 3.76
N GLY A 124 12.87 -10.30 3.61
CA GLY A 124 13.30 -9.76 2.31
C GLY A 124 12.29 -8.83 1.65
N LYS A 125 11.24 -8.43 2.36
CA LYS A 125 10.24 -7.47 1.86
C LYS A 125 10.58 -6.05 2.31
N LYS A 126 9.90 -5.07 1.74
CA LYS A 126 10.12 -3.64 2.01
C LYS A 126 8.96 -3.04 2.80
N ILE A 127 9.27 -2.01 3.55
CA ILE A 127 8.27 -1.06 4.05
C ILE A 127 8.22 0.15 3.11
N VAL A 128 7.06 0.78 2.96
CA VAL A 128 6.88 1.90 2.03
C VAL A 128 7.93 3.01 2.21
N PHE A 129 8.36 3.26 3.43
CA PHE A 129 9.40 4.27 3.75
C PHE A 129 10.81 3.89 3.31
N ASP A 130 11.07 2.66 2.84
CA ASP A 130 12.37 2.28 2.29
C ASP A 130 12.62 2.86 0.89
N PHE A 131 11.55 3.29 0.20
CA PHE A 131 11.61 3.74 -1.20
C PHE A 131 10.69 4.92 -1.55
N MET A 132 9.87 5.38 -0.61
CA MET A 132 8.96 6.51 -0.80
C MET A 132 9.07 7.48 0.37
N ASP A 133 9.55 8.67 0.10
CA ASP A 133 9.32 9.82 0.97
C ASP A 133 7.99 10.44 0.59
N GLY A 134 7.05 10.49 1.54
CA GLY A 134 5.71 10.99 1.29
C GLY A 134 5.26 12.04 2.28
N ILE A 135 4.71 13.12 1.77
CA ILE A 135 3.90 14.05 2.56
C ILE A 135 2.45 13.92 2.11
N GLN A 136 1.55 13.91 3.08
CA GLN A 136 0.12 13.97 2.76
C GLN A 136 -0.23 15.34 2.22
N VAL A 137 -0.72 15.40 0.99
CA VAL A 137 -1.10 16.67 0.34
C VAL A 137 -2.13 17.43 1.18
N ALA A 138 -3.05 16.72 1.85
CA ALA A 138 -4.04 17.31 2.76
C ALA A 138 -3.38 18.05 3.92
N ASP A 139 -2.31 17.50 4.51
CA ASP A 139 -1.59 18.15 5.62
C ASP A 139 -0.86 19.41 5.14
N LEU A 140 -0.24 19.34 3.96
CA LEU A 140 0.42 20.49 3.35
C LEU A 140 -0.56 21.64 3.12
N PHE A 141 -1.75 21.38 2.57
CA PHE A 141 -2.78 22.40 2.38
C PHE A 141 -3.34 22.93 3.70
N LEU A 142 -3.53 22.07 4.68
CA LEU A 142 -4.04 22.48 6.00
C LEU A 142 -3.07 23.38 6.71
N ASP A 143 -1.78 23.08 6.67
CA ASP A 143 -0.75 23.90 7.33
C ASP A 143 -0.59 25.26 6.63
N ALA A 144 -0.63 25.30 5.31
CA ALA A 144 -0.63 26.55 4.56
C ALA A 144 -1.88 27.39 4.88
N ALA A 145 -3.07 26.78 4.95
CA ALA A 145 -4.31 27.49 5.31
C ALA A 145 -4.28 28.03 6.74
N LYS A 146 -3.75 27.27 7.70
CA LYS A 146 -3.59 27.71 9.09
C LYS A 146 -2.62 28.88 9.19
N ALA A 147 -1.48 28.82 8.50
CA ALA A 147 -0.49 29.90 8.46
C ALA A 147 -1.11 31.19 7.92
N PHE A 148 -1.81 31.12 6.79
CA PHE A 148 -2.52 32.27 6.18
C PHE A 148 -3.57 32.86 7.13
N ALA A 149 -4.41 32.01 7.75
CA ALA A 149 -5.44 32.47 8.69
C ALA A 149 -4.84 33.16 9.92
N GLN A 150 -3.69 32.71 10.40
CA GLN A 150 -2.97 33.37 11.51
C GLN A 150 -2.41 34.72 11.12
N GLU A 151 -1.92 34.88 9.89
CA GLU A 151 -1.42 36.16 9.38
C GLU A 151 -2.53 37.20 9.24
N VAL A 152 -3.66 36.81 8.66
CA VAL A 152 -4.83 37.70 8.50
C VAL A 152 -5.42 38.13 9.85
N ARG A 153 -5.37 37.29 10.89
CA ARG A 153 -5.87 37.64 12.24
C ARG A 153 -4.97 38.61 12.99
N LYS A 154 -3.73 38.81 12.56
CA LYS A 154 -2.76 39.74 13.17
C LYS A 154 -2.81 41.14 12.54
N SER A 155 -3.41 41.26 11.37
CA SER A 155 -3.67 42.51 10.66
C SER A 155 -4.98 43.14 11.10
#